data_360f467d4cb010c15d25cdb5e1e87297
#
_entry.id   360f467d4cb010c15d25cdb5e1e87297
#
_cell.length_a   1.000
_cell.length_b   1.000
_cell.length_c   1.000
_cell.angle_alpha   90.00
_cell.angle_beta   90.00
_cell.angle_gamma   90.00
#
_symmetry.space_group_name_H-M   'P 1'
#
loop_
_entity.id
_entity.type
_entity.pdbx_description
1 polymer ?
#
loop_
_entity_poly.entity_id
_entity_poly.type
_entity_poly.pdbx_seq_one_letter_code
_entity_poly.pdbx_strand_id
1 'polypeptide(L)'
;MKKMLFLILKIIGFVIGVVFLYIILSLLLPLIPVKAEETNDPKIVEAYIMTNGVHTDLVLPVKSKYIDWSQKLPIENTKGKDPDQNFIAFGWGDKGFYLDTPTWAELKFSTAFNAAFWLSESAMHCTYYKKMTVADDCKKIMLTEKQYQNLIKFIDNKFDKDSEGKYILIKTDAVYDKNDAFYDAKGS
;
A
#
# COMPACT_ATOMS: atom_id res chain seq x y z
N MET A 1 17.74 46.52 8.74
CA MET A 1 18.18 45.20 9.23
C MET A 1 17.23 44.57 10.24
N LYS A 2 16.94 45.19 11.41
CA LYS A 2 16.06 44.60 12.46
C LYS A 2 14.64 44.22 11.96
N LYS A 3 13.98 45.07 11.14
CA LYS A 3 12.63 44.80 10.61
C LYS A 3 12.62 43.59 9.64
N MET A 4 13.66 43.46 8.81
CA MET A 4 13.81 42.34 7.88
C MET A 4 14.08 41.02 8.62
N LEU A 5 14.94 41.03 9.64
CA LEU A 5 15.18 39.87 10.49
C LEU A 5 13.89 39.42 11.21
N PHE A 6 13.12 40.38 11.74
CA PHE A 6 11.84 40.08 12.40
C PHE A 6 10.80 39.47 11.42
N LEU A 7 10.76 39.94 10.16
CA LEU A 7 9.89 39.36 9.13
C LEU A 7 10.31 37.93 8.80
N ILE A 8 11.61 37.69 8.63
CA ILE A 8 12.16 36.35 8.38
C ILE A 8 11.80 35.38 9.52
N LEU A 9 11.97 35.80 10.78
CA LEU A 9 11.61 34.99 11.95
C LEU A 9 10.11 34.66 11.98
N LYS A 10 9.23 35.60 11.61
CA LYS A 10 7.79 35.34 11.51
C LYS A 10 7.46 34.33 10.42
N ILE A 11 8.09 34.41 9.26
CA ILE A 11 7.89 33.46 8.15
C ILE A 11 8.36 32.08 8.60
N ILE A 12 9.55 31.97 9.20
CA ILE A 12 10.06 30.69 9.72
C ILE A 12 9.11 30.10 10.76
N GLY A 13 8.66 30.91 11.72
CA GLY A 13 7.70 30.47 12.75
C GLY A 13 6.39 30.01 12.16
N PHE A 14 5.88 30.69 11.13
CA PHE A 14 4.67 30.28 10.40
C PHE A 14 4.87 28.93 9.70
N VAL A 15 5.98 28.75 8.96
CA VAL A 15 6.29 27.49 8.28
C VAL A 15 6.41 26.33 9.27
N ILE A 16 7.12 26.52 10.38
CA ILE A 16 7.22 25.52 11.45
C ILE A 16 5.82 25.17 12.00
N GLY A 17 4.98 26.19 12.24
CA GLY A 17 3.61 25.98 12.71
C GLY A 17 2.75 25.17 11.76
N VAL A 18 2.87 25.40 10.44
CA VAL A 18 2.16 24.64 9.41
C VAL A 18 2.64 23.17 9.38
N VAL A 19 3.96 22.94 9.42
CA VAL A 19 4.53 21.58 9.46
C VAL A 19 4.07 20.84 10.71
N PHE A 20 4.07 21.51 11.87
CA PHE A 20 3.62 20.91 13.12
C PHE A 20 2.12 20.56 13.09
N LEU A 21 1.29 21.45 12.53
CA LEU A 21 -0.14 21.19 12.34
C LEU A 21 -0.37 20.01 11.40
N TYR A 22 0.39 19.92 10.31
CA TYR A 22 0.33 18.78 9.38
C TYR A 22 0.62 17.46 10.09
N ILE A 23 1.69 17.40 10.89
CA ILE A 23 2.05 16.21 11.66
C ILE A 23 0.92 15.83 12.64
N ILE A 24 0.37 16.80 13.37
CA ILE A 24 -0.74 16.54 14.29
C ILE A 24 -1.96 15.97 13.55
N LEU A 25 -2.35 16.59 12.44
CA LEU A 25 -3.50 16.14 11.66
C LEU A 25 -3.25 14.73 11.08
N SER A 26 -2.04 14.46 10.60
CA SER A 26 -1.66 13.11 10.09
C SER A 26 -1.77 12.02 11.14
N LEU A 27 -1.52 12.35 12.41
CA LEU A 27 -1.65 11.40 13.52
C LEU A 27 -3.09 11.28 14.03
N LEU A 28 -3.85 12.36 14.02
CA LEU A 28 -5.19 12.38 14.62
C LEU A 28 -6.31 11.96 13.66
N LEU A 29 -6.24 12.35 12.37
CA LEU A 29 -7.28 12.04 11.41
C LEU A 29 -7.53 10.52 11.24
N PRO A 30 -6.52 9.65 11.21
CA PRO A 30 -6.74 8.20 11.14
C PRO A 30 -7.43 7.59 12.37
N LEU A 31 -7.46 8.30 13.49
CA LEU A 31 -8.13 7.84 14.71
C LEU A 31 -9.65 8.10 14.67
N ILE A 32 -10.14 8.85 13.70
CA ILE A 32 -11.58 9.11 13.54
C ILE A 32 -12.22 7.86 12.94
N PRO A 33 -13.10 7.16 13.69
CA PRO A 33 -13.72 5.95 13.18
C PRO A 33 -14.69 6.29 12.04
N VAL A 34 -14.55 5.60 10.92
CA VAL A 34 -15.53 5.65 9.83
C VAL A 34 -16.53 4.52 10.05
N LYS A 35 -17.81 4.86 10.12
CA LYS A 35 -18.87 3.85 10.20
C LYS A 35 -18.93 3.06 8.89
N ALA A 36 -18.83 1.75 8.99
CA ALA A 36 -19.13 0.88 7.85
C ALA A 36 -20.62 0.98 7.50
N GLU A 37 -20.97 0.88 6.22
CA GLU A 37 -22.35 0.70 5.81
C GLU A 37 -22.91 -0.57 6.48
N GLU A 38 -23.99 -0.42 7.22
CA GLU A 38 -24.72 -1.57 7.77
C GLU A 38 -25.37 -2.32 6.60
N THR A 39 -25.15 -3.62 6.53
CA THR A 39 -25.75 -4.48 5.52
C THR A 39 -26.18 -5.78 6.17
N ASN A 40 -27.35 -6.27 5.74
CA ASN A 40 -27.84 -7.61 6.10
C ASN A 40 -27.33 -8.70 5.14
N ASP A 41 -26.54 -8.32 4.13
CA ASP A 41 -25.98 -9.29 3.19
C ASP A 41 -25.04 -10.27 3.90
N PRO A 42 -25.04 -11.55 3.54
CA PRO A 42 -24.16 -12.53 4.13
C PRO A 42 -22.69 -12.20 3.82
N LYS A 43 -21.86 -12.23 4.86
CA LYS A 43 -20.41 -12.07 4.75
C LYS A 43 -19.78 -13.43 4.46
N ILE A 44 -19.49 -13.70 3.21
CA ILE A 44 -19.08 -15.03 2.72
C ILE A 44 -17.68 -15.06 2.11
N VAL A 45 -17.07 -13.89 1.85
CA VAL A 45 -15.73 -13.81 1.26
C VAL A 45 -14.70 -13.56 2.34
N GLU A 46 -13.74 -14.48 2.43
CA GLU A 46 -12.62 -14.39 3.34
C GLU A 46 -11.54 -13.46 2.77
N ALA A 47 -11.06 -12.54 3.60
CA ALA A 47 -9.93 -11.68 3.32
C ALA A 47 -9.13 -11.46 4.61
N TYR A 48 -7.92 -10.91 4.50
CA TYR A 48 -7.09 -10.61 5.67
C TYR A 48 -6.50 -9.22 5.59
N ILE A 49 -6.22 -8.67 6.77
CA ILE A 49 -5.37 -7.48 6.93
C ILE A 49 -4.12 -7.97 7.64
N MET A 50 -2.97 -7.76 7.02
CA MET A 50 -1.67 -8.15 7.55
C MET A 50 -0.81 -6.91 7.76
N THR A 51 -0.04 -6.85 8.84
CA THR A 51 0.86 -5.72 9.11
C THR A 51 2.20 -6.21 9.63
N ASN A 52 3.27 -5.51 9.26
CA ASN A 52 4.59 -5.70 9.86
C ASN A 52 4.96 -4.59 10.87
N GLY A 53 3.95 -3.84 11.35
CA GLY A 53 4.11 -2.70 12.25
C GLY A 53 4.40 -1.38 11.56
N VAL A 54 4.78 -1.40 10.30
CA VAL A 54 5.14 -0.23 9.48
C VAL A 54 4.20 -0.08 8.30
N HIS A 55 3.85 -1.22 7.72
CA HIS A 55 3.06 -1.32 6.51
C HIS A 55 1.87 -2.25 6.76
N THR A 56 0.81 -2.04 5.99
CA THR A 56 -0.40 -2.86 6.08
C THR A 56 -0.81 -3.31 4.69
N ASP A 57 -1.00 -4.62 4.54
CA ASP A 57 -1.40 -5.26 3.31
C ASP A 57 -2.84 -5.78 3.41
N LEU A 58 -3.55 -5.69 2.29
CA LEU A 58 -4.83 -6.36 2.08
C LEU A 58 -4.58 -7.69 1.40
N VAL A 59 -5.01 -8.79 2.02
CA VAL A 59 -4.82 -10.14 1.46
C VAL A 59 -6.13 -10.71 0.98
N LEU A 60 -6.16 -11.13 -0.28
CA LEU A 60 -7.34 -11.64 -0.96
C LEU A 60 -7.06 -13.04 -1.55
N PRO A 61 -8.09 -13.86 -1.80
CA PRO A 61 -7.94 -15.07 -2.60
C PRO A 61 -7.39 -14.75 -4.00
N VAL A 62 -6.43 -15.54 -4.48
CA VAL A 62 -5.89 -15.40 -5.85
C VAL A 62 -7.00 -15.59 -6.88
N LYS A 63 -7.91 -16.53 -6.64
CA LYS A 63 -9.03 -16.83 -7.53
C LYS A 63 -10.37 -16.74 -6.81
N SER A 64 -11.31 -16.11 -7.46
CA SER A 64 -12.69 -16.04 -7.01
C SER A 64 -13.63 -16.05 -8.23
N LYS A 65 -14.94 -16.09 -8.01
CA LYS A 65 -15.91 -15.94 -9.10
C LYS A 65 -15.89 -14.56 -9.77
N TYR A 66 -15.23 -13.56 -9.16
CA TYR A 66 -15.20 -12.18 -9.65
C TYR A 66 -13.88 -11.80 -10.33
N ILE A 67 -12.79 -12.46 -9.95
CA ILE A 67 -11.46 -12.15 -10.48
C ILE A 67 -10.53 -13.35 -10.31
N ASP A 68 -9.65 -13.53 -11.29
CA ASP A 68 -8.46 -14.36 -11.20
C ASP A 68 -7.23 -13.45 -11.27
N TRP A 69 -6.65 -13.15 -10.11
CA TRP A 69 -5.48 -12.29 -10.00
C TRP A 69 -4.26 -12.90 -10.70
N SER A 70 -4.16 -14.24 -10.80
CA SER A 70 -3.03 -14.90 -11.46
C SER A 70 -2.92 -14.56 -12.96
N GLN A 71 -4.02 -14.15 -13.59
CA GLN A 71 -4.01 -13.70 -14.99
C GLN A 71 -3.52 -12.26 -15.14
N LYS A 72 -3.72 -11.43 -14.12
CA LYS A 72 -3.29 -10.02 -14.11
C LYS A 72 -1.90 -9.82 -13.53
N LEU A 73 -1.53 -10.66 -12.58
CA LEU A 73 -0.29 -10.65 -11.81
C LEU A 73 0.34 -12.05 -11.90
N PRO A 74 0.95 -12.42 -13.06
CA PRO A 74 1.49 -13.75 -13.26
C PRO A 74 2.53 -14.13 -12.19
N ILE A 75 2.44 -15.35 -11.66
CA ILE A 75 3.37 -15.87 -10.66
C ILE A 75 4.81 -15.97 -11.20
N GLU A 76 4.95 -16.04 -12.52
CA GLU A 76 6.21 -16.02 -13.25
C GLU A 76 7.01 -14.73 -13.03
N ASN A 77 6.34 -13.65 -12.61
CA ASN A 77 6.96 -12.39 -12.25
C ASN A 77 7.64 -12.43 -10.88
N THR A 78 7.43 -13.48 -10.10
CA THR A 78 8.12 -13.69 -8.82
C THR A 78 9.37 -14.55 -9.01
N LYS A 79 10.29 -14.51 -8.05
CA LYS A 79 11.48 -15.40 -8.06
C LYS A 79 11.12 -16.86 -7.77
N GLY A 80 10.11 -17.07 -6.93
CA GLY A 80 9.68 -18.40 -6.47
C GLY A 80 8.94 -19.22 -7.52
N LYS A 81 8.13 -18.55 -8.36
CA LYS A 81 7.35 -19.16 -9.44
C LYS A 81 6.52 -20.39 -9.03
N ASP A 82 6.15 -20.47 -7.75
CA ASP A 82 5.34 -21.59 -7.24
C ASP A 82 3.86 -21.34 -7.54
N PRO A 83 3.23 -22.13 -8.44
CA PRO A 83 1.85 -21.92 -8.84
C PRO A 83 0.82 -22.31 -7.78
N ASP A 84 1.23 -23.00 -6.71
CA ASP A 84 0.37 -23.48 -5.63
C ASP A 84 0.15 -22.40 -4.58
N GLN A 85 -0.34 -21.23 -5.02
CA GLN A 85 -0.63 -20.07 -4.18
C GLN A 85 -2.13 -19.79 -4.18
N ASN A 86 -2.71 -19.59 -2.99
CA ASN A 86 -4.15 -19.41 -2.82
C ASN A 86 -4.53 -17.96 -2.46
N PHE A 87 -3.57 -17.17 -1.94
CA PHE A 87 -3.78 -15.81 -1.50
C PHE A 87 -2.73 -14.89 -2.10
N ILE A 88 -3.11 -13.63 -2.27
CA ILE A 88 -2.21 -12.56 -2.69
C ILE A 88 -2.42 -11.35 -1.79
N ALA A 89 -1.34 -10.83 -1.24
CA ALA A 89 -1.29 -9.59 -0.49
C ALA A 89 -1.02 -8.41 -1.42
N PHE A 90 -1.62 -7.28 -1.12
CA PHE A 90 -1.48 -6.01 -1.83
C PHE A 90 -1.06 -4.94 -0.83
N GLY A 91 0.19 -4.51 -0.92
CA GLY A 91 0.74 -3.38 -0.21
C GLY A 91 0.93 -2.21 -1.17
N TRP A 92 0.30 -1.07 -0.90
CA TRP A 92 0.44 0.12 -1.71
C TRP A 92 1.20 1.20 -0.94
N GLY A 93 2.27 1.72 -1.53
CA GLY A 93 3.12 2.69 -0.86
C GLY A 93 4.12 3.36 -1.78
N ASP A 94 5.01 4.13 -1.17
CA ASP A 94 6.08 4.85 -1.84
C ASP A 94 7.08 3.89 -2.48
N LYS A 95 7.38 4.11 -3.77
CA LYS A 95 8.27 3.28 -4.57
C LYS A 95 9.71 3.29 -4.04
N GLY A 96 10.20 4.47 -3.61
CA GLY A 96 11.54 4.59 -3.06
C GLY A 96 11.70 3.87 -1.70
N PHE A 97 10.64 3.86 -0.88
CA PHE A 97 10.65 3.05 0.34
C PHE A 97 10.74 1.56 0.04
N TYR A 98 9.98 1.08 -0.93
CA TYR A 98 10.00 -0.35 -1.27
C TYR A 98 11.29 -0.81 -1.93
N LEU A 99 11.84 -0.01 -2.84
CA LEU A 99 12.92 -0.49 -3.72
C LEU A 99 14.30 -0.03 -3.29
N ASP A 100 14.41 1.15 -2.64
CA ASP A 100 15.69 1.80 -2.33
C ASP A 100 15.99 1.84 -0.83
N THR A 101 15.08 1.32 0.02
CA THR A 101 15.22 1.40 1.48
C THR A 101 15.04 0.01 2.11
N PRO A 102 16.04 -0.89 2.00
CA PRO A 102 15.94 -2.25 2.52
C PRO A 102 15.71 -2.31 4.03
N THR A 103 16.25 -1.33 4.77
CA THR A 103 16.07 -1.17 6.22
C THR A 103 15.84 0.28 6.59
N TRP A 104 15.20 0.53 7.74
CA TRP A 104 15.01 1.89 8.27
C TRP A 104 16.33 2.65 8.50
N ALA A 105 17.41 1.93 8.81
CA ALA A 105 18.73 2.53 9.01
C ALA A 105 19.32 3.10 7.71
N GLU A 106 18.87 2.63 6.56
CA GLU A 106 19.31 3.06 5.24
C GLU A 106 18.41 4.12 4.61
N LEU A 107 17.36 4.54 5.33
CA LEU A 107 16.44 5.56 4.86
C LEU A 107 17.16 6.90 4.66
N LYS A 108 17.22 7.33 3.41
CA LYS A 108 17.77 8.64 3.05
C LYS A 108 16.76 9.75 3.37
N PHE A 109 17.24 10.87 3.86
CA PHE A 109 16.38 12.05 4.11
C PHE A 109 15.61 12.47 2.85
N SER A 110 16.23 12.40 1.67
CA SER A 110 15.56 12.72 0.40
C SER A 110 14.38 11.79 0.11
N THR A 111 14.51 10.48 0.35
CA THR A 111 13.41 9.51 0.17
C THR A 111 12.27 9.82 1.13
N ALA A 112 12.57 10.05 2.42
CA ALA A 112 11.57 10.41 3.41
C ALA A 112 10.87 11.75 3.08
N PHE A 113 11.64 12.75 2.63
CA PHE A 113 11.09 14.05 2.25
C PHE A 113 10.18 13.94 1.02
N ASN A 114 10.62 13.24 -0.03
CA ASN A 114 9.82 13.06 -1.24
C ASN A 114 8.52 12.33 -0.94
N ALA A 115 8.56 11.26 -0.15
CA ALA A 115 7.38 10.52 0.27
C ALA A 115 6.42 11.40 1.09
N ALA A 116 6.94 12.20 2.04
CA ALA A 116 6.11 13.06 2.89
C ALA A 116 5.41 14.20 2.12
N PHE A 117 5.95 14.63 0.99
CA PHE A 117 5.42 15.72 0.17
C PHE A 117 4.88 15.28 -1.20
N TRP A 118 4.61 13.96 -1.37
CA TRP A 118 4.06 13.38 -2.61
C TRP A 118 4.87 13.70 -3.86
N LEU A 119 6.20 13.73 -3.74
CA LEU A 119 7.12 14.02 -4.84
C LEU A 119 7.71 12.75 -5.46
N SER A 120 7.28 11.58 -4.98
CA SER A 120 7.73 10.27 -5.44
C SER A 120 6.62 9.48 -6.13
N GLU A 121 7.03 8.47 -6.87
CA GLU A 121 6.11 7.50 -7.47
C GLU A 121 5.64 6.48 -6.42
N SER A 122 4.50 5.85 -6.69
CA SER A 122 3.98 4.75 -5.88
C SER A 122 4.26 3.40 -6.52
N ALA A 123 4.34 2.38 -5.68
CA ALA A 123 4.38 1.00 -6.13
C ALA A 123 3.35 0.15 -5.39
N MET A 124 2.88 -0.89 -6.07
CA MET A 124 2.11 -1.96 -5.48
C MET A 124 3.03 -3.15 -5.25
N HIS A 125 3.27 -3.48 -3.98
CA HIS A 125 3.96 -4.67 -3.56
C HIS A 125 2.96 -5.83 -3.50
N CYS A 126 3.20 -6.88 -4.25
CA CYS A 126 2.34 -8.06 -4.31
C CYS A 126 3.11 -9.27 -3.81
N THR A 127 2.58 -9.96 -2.77
CA THR A 127 3.19 -11.17 -2.20
C THR A 127 2.21 -12.33 -2.25
N TYR A 128 2.63 -13.45 -2.80
CA TYR A 128 1.81 -14.66 -2.86
C TYR A 128 1.99 -15.55 -1.65
N TYR A 129 0.87 -16.11 -1.15
CA TYR A 129 0.82 -17.01 -0.01
C TYR A 129 0.02 -18.28 -0.31
N LYS A 130 0.55 -19.43 0.11
CA LYS A 130 -0.16 -20.70 0.01
C LYS A 130 -1.33 -20.80 1.00
N LYS A 131 -1.16 -20.30 2.21
CA LYS A 131 -2.17 -20.27 3.26
C LYS A 131 -1.96 -19.05 4.16
N MET A 132 -3.05 -18.56 4.73
CA MET A 132 -3.02 -17.52 5.77
C MET A 132 -3.17 -18.13 7.16
N THR A 133 -2.48 -17.56 8.12
CA THR A 133 -2.59 -17.92 9.53
C THR A 133 -2.96 -16.67 10.32
N VAL A 134 -4.06 -16.73 11.07
CA VAL A 134 -4.47 -15.63 11.94
C VAL A 134 -3.48 -15.51 13.10
N ALA A 135 -2.95 -14.32 13.31
CA ALA A 135 -1.97 -13.98 14.33
C ALA A 135 -2.16 -12.53 14.78
N ASP A 136 -1.27 -12.02 15.64
CA ASP A 136 -1.37 -10.63 16.09
C ASP A 136 -1.18 -9.63 14.95
N ASP A 137 -0.37 -9.97 13.99
CA ASP A 137 -0.04 -9.21 12.79
C ASP A 137 -0.89 -9.57 11.56
N CYS A 138 -1.79 -10.56 11.66
CA CYS A 138 -2.64 -11.02 10.57
C CYS A 138 -4.07 -11.27 11.07
N LYS A 139 -5.00 -10.41 10.70
CA LYS A 139 -6.40 -10.49 11.12
C LYS A 139 -7.30 -10.90 9.96
N LYS A 140 -8.12 -11.91 10.18
CA LYS A 140 -9.15 -12.35 9.23
C LYS A 140 -10.34 -11.39 9.26
N ILE A 141 -10.83 -11.01 8.10
CA ILE A 141 -12.07 -10.26 7.91
C ILE A 141 -13.00 -11.01 6.96
N MET A 142 -14.30 -10.87 7.19
CA MET A 142 -15.31 -11.45 6.32
C MET A 142 -16.06 -10.33 5.60
N LEU A 143 -16.14 -10.41 4.28
CA LEU A 143 -16.74 -9.42 3.40
C LEU A 143 -18.02 -9.96 2.78
N THR A 144 -18.98 -9.06 2.52
CA THR A 144 -20.08 -9.35 1.60
C THR A 144 -19.54 -9.37 0.17
N GLU A 145 -20.29 -9.95 -0.76
CA GLU A 145 -19.93 -9.95 -2.17
C GLU A 145 -19.74 -8.54 -2.73
N LYS A 146 -20.63 -7.61 -2.38
CA LYS A 146 -20.56 -6.21 -2.79
C LYS A 146 -19.31 -5.51 -2.26
N GLN A 147 -18.97 -5.73 -0.99
CA GLN A 147 -17.74 -5.19 -0.39
C GLN A 147 -16.50 -5.74 -1.09
N TYR A 148 -16.48 -7.05 -1.37
CA TYR A 148 -15.37 -7.68 -2.07
C TYR A 148 -15.19 -7.14 -3.51
N GLN A 149 -16.29 -7.00 -4.27
CA GLN A 149 -16.23 -6.41 -5.61
C GLN A 149 -15.75 -4.95 -5.59
N ASN A 150 -16.17 -4.16 -4.60
CA ASN A 150 -15.69 -2.79 -4.43
C ASN A 150 -14.20 -2.75 -4.10
N LEU A 151 -13.73 -3.69 -3.26
CA LEU A 151 -12.31 -3.81 -2.91
C LEU A 151 -11.47 -4.22 -4.12
N ILE A 152 -11.93 -5.18 -4.93
CA ILE A 152 -11.28 -5.54 -6.21
C ILE A 152 -11.13 -4.30 -7.11
N LYS A 153 -12.21 -3.54 -7.30
CA LYS A 153 -12.18 -2.32 -8.13
C LYS A 153 -11.22 -1.28 -7.58
N PHE A 154 -11.21 -1.11 -6.26
CA PHE A 154 -10.29 -0.18 -5.60
C PHE A 154 -8.83 -0.57 -5.87
N ILE A 155 -8.48 -1.84 -5.66
CA ILE A 155 -7.12 -2.35 -5.90
C ILE A 155 -6.75 -2.25 -7.38
N ASP A 156 -7.62 -2.72 -8.30
CA ASP A 156 -7.39 -2.66 -9.74
C ASP A 156 -7.14 -1.21 -10.25
N ASN A 157 -7.85 -0.25 -9.68
CA ASN A 157 -7.70 1.16 -10.03
C ASN A 157 -6.39 1.79 -9.53
N LYS A 158 -5.74 1.17 -8.55
CA LYS A 158 -4.46 1.65 -8.02
C LYS A 158 -3.26 1.25 -8.86
N PHE A 159 -3.36 0.22 -9.67
CA PHE A 159 -2.29 -0.14 -10.60
C PHE A 159 -2.17 0.84 -11.76
N ASP A 160 -0.94 1.16 -12.15
CA ASP A 160 -0.68 1.75 -13.44
C ASP A 160 -0.72 0.68 -14.53
N LYS A 161 -1.23 1.07 -15.69
CA LYS A 161 -1.47 0.18 -16.81
C LYS A 161 -0.83 0.74 -18.07
N ASP A 162 -0.27 -0.14 -18.87
CA ASP A 162 0.23 0.21 -20.19
C ASP A 162 -0.92 0.48 -21.20
N SER A 163 -0.57 0.75 -22.44
CA SER A 163 -1.53 1.02 -23.52
C SER A 163 -2.44 -0.18 -23.86
N GLU A 164 -2.07 -1.40 -23.45
CA GLU A 164 -2.87 -2.61 -23.62
C GLU A 164 -3.72 -2.92 -22.37
N GLY A 165 -3.64 -2.09 -21.33
CA GLY A 165 -4.36 -2.26 -20.07
C GLY A 165 -3.73 -3.30 -19.13
N LYS A 166 -2.51 -3.75 -19.37
CA LYS A 166 -1.74 -4.65 -18.50
C LYS A 166 -1.06 -3.85 -17.39
N TYR A 167 -0.92 -4.46 -16.21
CA TYR A 167 -0.19 -3.84 -15.11
C TYR A 167 1.30 -3.74 -15.43
N ILE A 168 1.91 -2.61 -15.14
CA ILE A 168 3.32 -2.34 -15.44
C ILE A 168 4.18 -2.96 -14.36
N LEU A 169 4.90 -4.04 -14.72
CA LEU A 169 5.83 -4.72 -13.82
C LEU A 169 7.09 -3.88 -13.62
N ILE A 170 7.47 -3.66 -12.36
CA ILE A 170 8.74 -3.07 -11.98
C ILE A 170 9.79 -4.18 -11.95
N LYS A 171 10.76 -4.13 -12.87
CA LYS A 171 11.90 -5.04 -12.87
C LYS A 171 12.89 -4.60 -11.79
N THR A 172 13.02 -5.38 -10.75
CA THR A 172 13.91 -5.10 -9.61
C THR A 172 14.46 -6.39 -9.01
N ASP A 173 15.65 -6.29 -8.44
CA ASP A 173 16.22 -7.35 -7.60
C ASP A 173 15.87 -7.18 -6.12
N ALA A 174 15.31 -6.02 -5.74
CA ALA A 174 14.80 -5.78 -4.41
C ALA A 174 13.55 -6.63 -4.20
N VAL A 175 13.64 -7.66 -3.37
CA VAL A 175 12.52 -8.50 -2.94
C VAL A 175 12.72 -8.84 -1.47
N TYR A 176 11.62 -8.89 -0.73
CA TYR A 176 11.62 -9.28 0.69
C TYR A 176 11.34 -10.78 0.85
N ASP A 177 10.59 -11.35 -0.10
CA ASP A 177 10.30 -12.79 -0.20
C ASP A 177 10.43 -13.25 -1.66
N LYS A 178 10.69 -14.54 -1.86
CA LYS A 178 10.77 -15.14 -3.21
C LYS A 178 9.47 -15.06 -4.01
N ASN A 179 8.35 -14.86 -3.32
CA ASN A 179 7.01 -14.78 -3.93
C ASN A 179 6.54 -13.33 -4.15
N ASP A 180 7.45 -12.35 -4.03
CA ASP A 180 7.19 -10.93 -4.26
C ASP A 180 7.27 -10.56 -5.73
N ALA A 181 6.42 -9.63 -6.12
CA ALA A 181 6.52 -8.86 -7.35
C ALA A 181 6.06 -7.42 -7.11
N PHE A 182 6.67 -6.46 -7.81
CA PHE A 182 6.35 -5.05 -7.69
C PHE A 182 5.77 -4.53 -9.01
N TYR A 183 4.79 -3.66 -8.90
CA TYR A 183 4.13 -3.04 -10.05
C TYR A 183 4.02 -1.54 -9.85
N ASP A 184 4.07 -0.76 -10.93
CA ASP A 184 3.81 0.68 -10.86
C ASP A 184 2.38 0.93 -10.40
N ALA A 185 2.20 1.95 -9.56
CA ALA A 185 0.92 2.28 -8.96
C ALA A 185 0.63 3.79 -9.04
N LYS A 186 -0.66 4.12 -9.10
CA LYS A 186 -1.17 5.49 -9.14
C LYS A 186 -1.21 6.12 -7.77
N GLY A 187 -0.86 7.38 -7.73
CA GLY A 187 -0.95 8.22 -6.55
C GLY A 187 0.19 7.95 -5.57
N SER A 188 0.61 8.97 -4.91
CA SER A 188 1.55 8.98 -3.79
C SER A 188 0.83 9.52 -2.58
#